data_c5dc7b32520d3cc3de3e2a336b922353
#
_entry.id   c5dc7b32520d3cc3de3e2a336b922353
#
_cell.length_a   1.000
_cell.length_b   1.000
_cell.length_c   1.000
_cell.angle_alpha   90.00
_cell.angle_beta   90.00
_cell.angle_gamma   90.00
#
_symmetry.space_group_name_H-M   'P 1'
#
loop_
_entity.id
_entity.type
_entity.pdbx_description
1 polymer ?
#
loop_
_entity_poly.entity_id
_entity_poly.type
_entity_poly.pdbx_seq_one_letter_code
_entity_poly.pdbx_strand_id
1 'polypeptide(L)'
;KNKIIIASDYNYKFYKQLLESKGFVEDINFCNYKKIAAIWPYKLQNLTHLWRTDVLLTEKCTLNCTFCNMYMPHYEKQKHRDFEEIKLDIDIYFKRVDYVSVFHLIGGEPLLYPYAAQVIDYVSSNYREKIGYFFLTTNGTITPKDAVLNSIKNNNLIIHISDYTDHINYGRKFNQTKSNFDKYNIKYLVRNDTSWTDFGDPKIEKFKEVKETIDHFDNCSAPFRGLNKLKYYYCHLNTSAVLSNMHKDDENNFIDLNSTKFNAEDLLKLDLGFPKLGYVTFCKFCYGCNTKIGKKVSPKDQGLRH
;
A
#
# COMPACT_ATOMS: atom_id res chain seq x y z
N LYS A 1 -17.09 13.13 28.72
CA LYS A 1 -17.87 11.99 28.17
C LYS A 1 -16.89 11.00 27.55
N ASN A 2 -17.01 9.73 27.91
CA ASN A 2 -16.14 8.66 27.40
C ASN A 2 -16.45 8.43 25.91
N LYS A 3 -15.40 8.27 25.08
CA LYS A 3 -15.53 7.91 23.68
C LYS A 3 -15.14 6.44 23.48
N ILE A 4 -15.82 5.75 22.59
CA ILE A 4 -15.50 4.38 22.20
C ILE A 4 -14.44 4.44 21.08
N ILE A 5 -13.37 3.66 21.21
CA ILE A 5 -12.34 3.52 20.18
C ILE A 5 -12.49 2.12 19.57
N ILE A 6 -12.74 2.05 18.27
CA ILE A 6 -12.76 0.79 17.53
C ILE A 6 -11.31 0.48 17.08
N ALA A 7 -10.69 -0.50 17.74
CA ALA A 7 -9.30 -0.92 17.50
C ALA A 7 -9.19 -2.09 16.52
N SER A 8 -10.09 -2.18 15.54
CA SER A 8 -10.11 -3.25 14.54
C SER A 8 -10.34 -2.69 13.14
N ASP A 9 -9.41 -2.95 12.23
CA ASP A 9 -9.60 -2.61 10.81
C ASP A 9 -10.54 -3.60 10.13
N TYR A 10 -10.34 -4.89 10.41
CA TYR A 10 -11.09 -5.96 9.74
C TYR A 10 -12.58 -5.90 10.02
N ASN A 11 -12.96 -5.59 11.27
CA ASN A 11 -14.34 -5.54 11.71
C ASN A 11 -14.85 -4.09 11.90
N TYR A 12 -14.10 -3.08 11.44
CA TYR A 12 -14.48 -1.67 11.67
C TYR A 12 -15.90 -1.38 11.19
N LYS A 13 -16.23 -1.78 9.97
CA LYS A 13 -17.56 -1.55 9.37
C LYS A 13 -18.69 -2.21 10.18
N PHE A 14 -18.46 -3.42 10.69
CA PHE A 14 -19.44 -4.12 11.52
C PHE A 14 -19.69 -3.36 12.84
N TYR A 15 -18.63 -2.98 13.55
CA TYR A 15 -18.76 -2.24 14.80
C TYR A 15 -19.31 -0.84 14.60
N LYS A 16 -18.95 -0.17 13.52
CA LYS A 16 -19.54 1.13 13.12
C LYS A 16 -21.04 1.00 12.96
N GLN A 17 -21.53 0.08 12.14
CA GLN A 17 -22.96 -0.14 11.91
C GLN A 17 -23.69 -0.51 13.20
N LEU A 18 -23.08 -1.36 14.05
CA LEU A 18 -23.66 -1.71 15.34
C LEU A 18 -23.80 -0.50 16.27
N LEU A 19 -22.82 0.38 16.32
CA LEU A 19 -22.87 1.59 17.15
C LEU A 19 -23.86 2.61 16.58
N GLU A 20 -23.88 2.81 15.29
CA GLU A 20 -24.85 3.70 14.61
C GLU A 20 -26.28 3.23 14.81
N SER A 21 -26.56 1.92 14.76
CA SER A 21 -27.90 1.36 15.06
C SER A 21 -28.36 1.60 16.49
N LYS A 22 -27.41 1.89 17.42
CA LYS A 22 -27.69 2.25 18.80
C LYS A 22 -27.69 3.77 19.05
N GLY A 23 -27.71 4.57 17.98
CA GLY A 23 -27.75 6.03 18.07
C GLY A 23 -26.42 6.71 18.37
N PHE A 24 -25.29 5.98 18.32
CA PHE A 24 -23.97 6.59 18.43
C PHE A 24 -23.54 7.20 17.10
N VAL A 25 -22.84 8.33 17.15
CA VAL A 25 -22.39 9.05 15.97
C VAL A 25 -20.86 8.98 15.88
N GLU A 26 -20.34 8.59 14.70
CA GLU A 26 -18.89 8.56 14.46
C GLU A 26 -18.28 9.95 14.67
N ASP A 27 -17.05 9.99 15.16
CA ASP A 27 -16.25 11.15 15.54
C ASP A 27 -16.82 11.98 16.74
N ILE A 28 -18.06 11.74 17.12
CA ILE A 28 -18.66 12.33 18.35
C ILE A 28 -18.58 11.34 19.50
N ASN A 29 -19.12 10.14 19.34
CA ASN A 29 -19.24 9.14 20.40
C ASN A 29 -18.22 8.00 20.25
N PHE A 30 -17.80 7.69 19.03
CA PHE A 30 -16.80 6.68 18.74
C PHE A 30 -15.93 7.10 17.54
N CYS A 31 -14.76 6.47 17.38
CA CYS A 31 -13.86 6.69 16.24
C CYS A 31 -12.97 5.47 15.97
N ASN A 32 -12.36 5.44 14.77
CA ASN A 32 -11.30 4.50 14.44
C ASN A 32 -10.02 4.88 15.20
N TYR A 33 -9.30 3.87 15.72
CA TYR A 33 -8.04 4.07 16.42
C TYR A 33 -6.95 4.75 15.55
N LYS A 34 -6.96 4.57 14.23
CA LYS A 34 -6.03 5.24 13.31
C LYS A 34 -6.17 6.76 13.34
N LYS A 35 -7.40 7.26 13.45
CA LYS A 35 -7.63 8.70 13.59
C LYS A 35 -6.97 9.23 14.86
N ILE A 36 -7.07 8.50 15.96
CA ILE A 36 -6.42 8.87 17.23
C ILE A 36 -4.91 8.81 17.11
N ALA A 37 -4.36 7.73 16.54
CA ALA A 37 -2.93 7.57 16.33
C ALA A 37 -2.30 8.66 15.44
N ALA A 38 -3.07 9.25 14.53
CA ALA A 38 -2.62 10.36 13.69
C ALA A 38 -2.87 11.74 14.34
N ILE A 39 -4.08 11.95 14.90
CA ILE A 39 -4.52 13.28 15.35
C ILE A 39 -3.86 13.68 16.68
N TRP A 40 -3.69 12.77 17.64
CA TRP A 40 -3.14 13.12 18.96
C TRP A 40 -1.67 13.55 18.90
N PRO A 41 -0.74 12.83 18.23
CA PRO A 41 0.62 13.30 18.11
C PRO A 41 0.69 14.69 17.43
N TYR A 42 -0.13 14.92 16.42
CA TYR A 42 -0.18 16.21 15.74
C TYR A 42 -0.69 17.33 16.68
N LYS A 43 -1.83 17.14 17.37
CA LYS A 43 -2.43 18.15 18.24
C LYS A 43 -1.63 18.44 19.50
N LEU A 44 -0.94 17.44 20.06
CA LEU A 44 -0.22 17.59 21.33
C LEU A 44 1.26 17.94 21.12
N GLN A 45 1.89 17.48 20.04
CA GLN A 45 3.34 17.55 19.84
C GLN A 45 3.75 18.11 18.46
N ASN A 46 2.78 18.43 17.60
CA ASN A 46 2.99 18.83 16.20
C ASN A 46 3.75 17.79 15.38
N LEU A 47 3.55 16.49 15.68
CA LEU A 47 4.18 15.38 14.98
C LEU A 47 3.25 14.79 13.92
N THR A 48 3.75 14.61 12.70
CA THR A 48 3.01 14.03 11.57
C THR A 48 3.15 12.50 11.61
N HIS A 49 2.10 11.81 12.04
CA HIS A 49 2.03 10.35 12.05
C HIS A 49 1.09 9.85 10.97
N LEU A 50 1.62 9.08 10.01
CA LEU A 50 0.84 8.46 8.96
C LEU A 50 0.61 6.97 9.25
N TRP A 51 -0.47 6.44 8.68
CA TRP A 51 -0.80 5.04 8.90
C TRP A 51 0.07 4.11 8.07
N ARG A 52 0.19 4.35 6.75
CA ARG A 52 0.88 3.44 5.84
C ARG A 52 1.55 4.19 4.70
N THR A 53 2.65 3.63 4.22
CA THR A 53 3.33 4.07 3.00
C THR A 53 3.87 2.87 2.25
N ASP A 54 3.49 2.75 0.99
CA ASP A 54 3.95 1.71 0.06
C ASP A 54 4.95 2.35 -0.91
N VAL A 55 6.17 1.82 -0.99
CA VAL A 55 7.24 2.30 -1.87
C VAL A 55 7.44 1.29 -3.00
N LEU A 56 7.15 1.70 -4.22
CA LEU A 56 7.36 0.89 -5.42
C LEU A 56 8.85 0.86 -5.78
N LEU A 57 9.48 -0.32 -5.77
CA LEU A 57 10.88 -0.49 -6.16
C LEU A 57 11.07 -0.77 -7.64
N THR A 58 10.15 -1.52 -8.23
CA THR A 58 10.26 -2.02 -9.60
C THR A 58 8.92 -2.30 -10.24
N GLU A 59 8.82 -2.05 -11.53
CA GLU A 59 7.71 -2.44 -12.39
C GLU A 59 7.85 -3.89 -12.91
N LYS A 60 9.03 -4.51 -12.74
CA LYS A 60 9.28 -5.89 -13.20
C LYS A 60 8.68 -6.91 -12.26
N CYS A 61 8.05 -7.95 -12.83
CA CYS A 61 7.47 -9.06 -12.10
C CYS A 61 7.73 -10.39 -12.82
N THR A 62 7.85 -11.46 -12.08
CA THR A 62 7.91 -12.83 -12.59
C THR A 62 6.55 -13.40 -12.95
N LEU A 63 5.48 -12.78 -12.45
CA LEU A 63 4.09 -13.14 -12.73
C LEU A 63 3.45 -12.14 -13.71
N ASN A 64 2.40 -12.59 -14.39
CA ASN A 64 1.59 -11.77 -15.30
C ASN A 64 0.10 -11.86 -14.92
N CYS A 65 -0.19 -11.44 -13.69
CA CYS A 65 -1.52 -11.57 -13.08
C CYS A 65 -2.56 -10.70 -13.78
N THR A 66 -3.63 -11.29 -14.28
CA THR A 66 -4.68 -10.58 -15.04
C THR A 66 -5.30 -9.42 -14.23
N PHE A 67 -5.55 -9.65 -12.94
CA PHE A 67 -6.16 -8.65 -12.04
C PHE A 67 -5.13 -8.04 -11.07
N CYS A 68 -3.89 -7.86 -11.54
CA CYS A 68 -2.83 -7.30 -10.72
C CYS A 68 -3.19 -5.88 -10.25
N ASN A 69 -3.22 -5.65 -8.94
CA ASN A 69 -3.48 -4.33 -8.35
C ASN A 69 -2.36 -3.31 -8.66
N MET A 70 -1.21 -3.75 -9.16
CA MET A 70 -0.13 -2.90 -9.65
C MET A 70 -0.17 -2.72 -11.17
N TYR A 71 -1.18 -3.26 -11.86
CA TYR A 71 -1.37 -3.20 -13.31
C TYR A 71 -0.16 -3.71 -14.12
N MET A 72 0.60 -4.67 -13.58
CA MET A 72 1.83 -5.19 -14.20
C MET A 72 1.68 -5.67 -15.66
N PRO A 73 0.58 -6.34 -16.08
CA PRO A 73 0.39 -6.73 -17.48
C PRO A 73 0.32 -5.56 -18.46
N HIS A 74 0.00 -4.37 -17.99
CA HIS A 74 -0.29 -3.21 -18.85
C HIS A 74 0.91 -2.28 -19.06
N TYR A 75 2.05 -2.56 -18.41
CA TYR A 75 3.27 -1.79 -18.69
C TYR A 75 3.85 -2.19 -20.05
N GLU A 76 3.94 -1.23 -20.97
CA GLU A 76 4.57 -1.46 -22.28
C GLU A 76 6.04 -1.87 -22.14
N LYS A 77 6.76 -1.21 -21.23
CA LYS A 77 8.16 -1.51 -20.91
C LYS A 77 8.38 -1.43 -19.41
N GLN A 78 8.46 -2.58 -18.78
CA GLN A 78 8.76 -2.65 -17.35
C GLN A 78 10.22 -2.31 -17.06
N LYS A 79 10.44 -1.48 -16.07
CA LYS A 79 11.76 -1.01 -15.64
C LYS A 79 11.94 -1.12 -14.11
N HIS A 80 13.19 -1.11 -13.70
CA HIS A 80 13.53 -0.82 -12.32
C HIS A 80 13.51 0.70 -12.13
N ARG A 81 13.09 1.15 -10.96
CA ARG A 81 13.29 2.54 -10.57
C ARG A 81 14.77 2.79 -10.31
N ASP A 82 15.19 4.02 -10.51
CA ASP A 82 16.54 4.45 -10.12
C ASP A 82 16.67 4.44 -8.59
N PHE A 83 17.84 4.03 -8.09
CA PHE A 83 18.10 3.92 -6.66
C PHE A 83 18.14 5.29 -5.97
N GLU A 84 18.74 6.29 -6.60
CA GLU A 84 18.81 7.64 -6.04
C GLU A 84 17.45 8.34 -6.08
N GLU A 85 16.59 8.05 -7.07
CA GLU A 85 15.20 8.52 -7.05
C GLU A 85 14.42 7.93 -5.85
N ILE A 86 14.60 6.64 -5.55
CA ILE A 86 13.95 6.01 -4.39
C ILE A 86 14.45 6.61 -3.08
N LYS A 87 15.77 6.83 -2.95
CA LYS A 87 16.34 7.49 -1.78
C LYS A 87 15.78 8.88 -1.60
N LEU A 88 15.73 9.68 -2.67
CA LEU A 88 15.20 11.03 -2.63
C LEU A 88 13.72 11.05 -2.20
N ASP A 89 12.90 10.13 -2.72
CA ASP A 89 11.51 9.98 -2.28
C ASP A 89 11.42 9.73 -0.77
N ILE A 90 12.25 8.81 -0.26
CA ILE A 90 12.28 8.43 1.16
C ILE A 90 12.77 9.59 2.03
N ASP A 91 13.82 10.29 1.61
CA ASP A 91 14.38 11.43 2.34
C ASP A 91 13.39 12.60 2.45
N ILE A 92 12.76 12.96 1.34
CA ILE A 92 11.77 14.03 1.32
C ILE A 92 10.51 13.63 2.11
N TYR A 93 10.11 12.35 2.02
CA TYR A 93 9.01 11.82 2.82
C TYR A 93 9.29 11.97 4.32
N PHE A 94 10.44 11.50 4.83
CA PHE A 94 10.78 11.57 6.25
C PHE A 94 11.21 12.96 6.74
N LYS A 95 11.38 13.93 5.86
CA LYS A 95 11.43 15.37 6.22
C LYS A 95 10.05 15.92 6.57
N ARG A 96 8.96 15.30 6.08
CA ARG A 96 7.57 15.73 6.27
C ARG A 96 6.82 14.85 7.26
N VAL A 97 7.30 13.62 7.50
CA VAL A 97 6.66 12.59 8.31
C VAL A 97 7.58 12.21 9.45
N ASP A 98 7.06 12.34 10.68
CA ASP A 98 7.82 12.01 11.88
C ASP A 98 7.74 10.52 12.21
N TYR A 99 6.60 9.87 11.87
CA TYR A 99 6.41 8.44 12.09
C TYR A 99 5.40 7.86 11.11
N VAL A 100 5.64 6.63 10.69
CA VAL A 100 4.70 5.83 9.91
C VAL A 100 4.49 4.48 10.56
N SER A 101 3.22 4.11 10.78
CA SER A 101 2.91 2.82 11.43
C SER A 101 3.31 1.62 10.57
N VAL A 102 3.17 1.73 9.25
CA VAL A 102 3.47 0.66 8.28
C VAL A 102 4.26 1.23 7.11
N PHE A 103 5.51 0.78 6.94
CA PHE A 103 6.34 1.11 5.78
C PHE A 103 6.59 -0.16 4.97
N HIS A 104 6.15 -0.15 3.72
CA HIS A 104 6.07 -1.35 2.90
C HIS A 104 6.84 -1.20 1.60
N LEU A 105 7.77 -2.11 1.33
CA LEU A 105 8.46 -2.21 0.06
C LEU A 105 7.69 -3.14 -0.86
N ILE A 106 7.26 -2.60 -2.00
CA ILE A 106 6.47 -3.31 -3.01
C ILE A 106 7.07 -3.15 -4.41
N GLY A 107 6.43 -3.78 -5.37
CA GLY A 107 6.75 -3.64 -6.78
C GLY A 107 5.87 -4.57 -7.60
N GLY A 108 6.34 -4.91 -8.79
CA GLY A 108 5.93 -6.13 -9.44
C GLY A 108 6.39 -7.32 -8.58
N GLU A 109 7.71 -7.59 -8.58
CA GLU A 109 8.36 -8.49 -7.63
C GLU A 109 9.60 -7.78 -7.05
N PRO A 110 9.55 -7.31 -5.79
CA PRO A 110 10.63 -6.52 -5.20
C PRO A 110 11.98 -7.23 -5.15
N LEU A 111 11.99 -8.58 -5.04
CA LEU A 111 13.23 -9.36 -5.01
C LEU A 111 13.95 -9.43 -6.38
N LEU A 112 13.31 -8.96 -7.46
CA LEU A 112 13.98 -8.70 -8.74
C LEU A 112 14.77 -7.38 -8.74
N TYR A 113 14.50 -6.48 -7.80
CA TYR A 113 15.14 -5.18 -7.79
C TYR A 113 16.64 -5.31 -7.46
N PRO A 114 17.56 -4.83 -8.32
CA PRO A 114 18.98 -5.06 -8.14
C PRO A 114 19.56 -4.49 -6.84
N TYR A 115 18.96 -3.39 -6.37
CA TYR A 115 19.39 -2.64 -5.18
C TYR A 115 18.46 -2.88 -3.97
N ALA A 116 17.76 -4.02 -3.92
CA ALA A 116 16.83 -4.32 -2.82
C ALA A 116 17.54 -4.30 -1.45
N ALA A 117 18.73 -4.90 -1.35
CA ALA A 117 19.53 -4.86 -0.13
C ALA A 117 19.87 -3.42 0.28
N GLN A 118 20.38 -2.62 -0.65
CA GLN A 118 20.76 -1.24 -0.39
C GLN A 118 19.57 -0.37 0.07
N VAL A 119 18.38 -0.57 -0.49
CA VAL A 119 17.16 0.16 -0.02
C VAL A 119 16.81 -0.25 1.40
N ILE A 120 16.83 -1.56 1.72
CA ILE A 120 16.55 -2.07 3.06
C ILE A 120 17.53 -1.48 4.07
N ASP A 121 18.85 -1.55 3.77
CA ASP A 121 19.91 -1.04 4.62
C ASP A 121 19.79 0.49 4.79
N TYR A 122 19.51 1.22 3.70
CA TYR A 122 19.34 2.67 3.72
C TYR A 122 18.19 3.12 4.61
N VAL A 123 17.01 2.52 4.44
CA VAL A 123 15.84 2.83 5.25
C VAL A 123 16.10 2.51 6.72
N SER A 124 16.68 1.35 7.00
CA SER A 124 16.96 0.92 8.37
C SER A 124 18.01 1.78 9.07
N SER A 125 19.05 2.18 8.36
CA SER A 125 20.13 2.98 8.96
C SER A 125 19.72 4.43 9.23
N ASN A 126 18.81 4.99 8.42
CA ASN A 126 18.48 6.41 8.50
C ASN A 126 17.11 6.69 9.15
N TYR A 127 16.15 5.74 9.07
CA TYR A 127 14.76 6.02 9.41
C TYR A 127 14.08 4.94 10.24
N ARG A 128 14.80 3.92 10.74
CA ARG A 128 14.18 2.81 11.48
C ARG A 128 13.34 3.24 12.66
N GLU A 129 13.80 4.25 13.41
CA GLU A 129 13.11 4.83 14.57
C GLU A 129 11.76 5.50 14.21
N LYS A 130 11.62 5.89 12.94
CA LYS A 130 10.40 6.52 12.42
C LYS A 130 9.39 5.52 11.85
N ILE A 131 9.69 4.21 11.91
CA ILE A 131 8.90 3.16 11.28
C ILE A 131 8.45 2.13 12.31
N GLY A 132 7.15 1.89 12.40
CA GLY A 132 6.59 0.84 13.25
C GLY A 132 6.81 -0.55 12.64
N TYR A 133 6.05 -0.89 11.63
CA TYR A 133 6.11 -2.18 10.95
C TYR A 133 6.77 -2.04 9.58
N PHE A 134 7.97 -2.60 9.44
CA PHE A 134 8.73 -2.57 8.19
C PHE A 134 8.71 -3.94 7.53
N PHE A 135 8.17 -4.02 6.31
CA PHE A 135 8.05 -5.29 5.61
C PHE A 135 8.15 -5.16 4.08
N LEU A 136 8.39 -6.30 3.43
CA LEU A 136 8.43 -6.46 1.98
C LEU A 136 7.47 -7.58 1.59
N THR A 137 6.70 -7.39 0.50
CA THR A 137 5.86 -8.46 -0.06
C THR A 137 6.50 -9.06 -1.30
N THR A 138 6.63 -10.38 -1.33
CA THR A 138 7.10 -11.16 -2.50
C THR A 138 6.06 -12.20 -2.92
N ASN A 139 6.04 -12.56 -4.19
CA ASN A 139 5.24 -13.67 -4.69
C ASN A 139 5.91 -15.06 -4.51
N GLY A 140 7.11 -15.09 -3.92
CA GLY A 140 7.84 -16.34 -3.62
C GLY A 140 8.43 -17.07 -4.82
N THR A 141 8.44 -16.49 -6.01
CA THR A 141 9.01 -17.12 -7.21
C THR A 141 10.51 -16.92 -7.35
N ILE A 142 11.11 -16.02 -6.57
CA ILE A 142 12.52 -15.65 -6.61
C ILE A 142 13.22 -16.11 -5.34
N THR A 143 14.29 -16.86 -5.51
CA THR A 143 15.25 -17.13 -4.43
C THR A 143 16.15 -15.90 -4.27
N PRO A 144 16.08 -15.18 -3.12
CA PRO A 144 16.91 -13.99 -2.92
C PRO A 144 18.40 -14.34 -2.86
N LYS A 145 19.22 -13.41 -3.33
CA LYS A 145 20.69 -13.52 -3.19
C LYS A 145 21.11 -13.34 -1.73
N ASP A 146 22.28 -13.87 -1.35
CA ASP A 146 22.81 -13.79 0.02
C ASP A 146 22.88 -12.36 0.55
N ALA A 147 23.26 -11.39 -0.29
CA ALA A 147 23.30 -9.98 0.10
C ALA A 147 21.91 -9.47 0.55
N VAL A 148 20.83 -9.86 -0.15
CA VAL A 148 19.46 -9.48 0.20
C VAL A 148 19.01 -10.21 1.47
N LEU A 149 19.32 -11.52 1.59
CA LEU A 149 19.00 -12.32 2.77
C LEU A 149 19.69 -11.75 4.03
N ASN A 150 20.97 -11.39 3.93
CA ASN A 150 21.72 -10.76 5.01
C ASN A 150 21.13 -9.39 5.40
N SER A 151 20.80 -8.56 4.42
CA SER A 151 20.17 -7.25 4.68
C SER A 151 18.82 -7.41 5.39
N ILE A 152 17.95 -8.32 4.92
CA ILE A 152 16.66 -8.61 5.56
C ILE A 152 16.87 -9.04 7.02
N LYS A 153 17.79 -9.98 7.26
CA LYS A 153 18.08 -10.51 8.59
C LYS A 153 18.62 -9.42 9.52
N ASN A 154 19.66 -8.70 9.08
CA ASN A 154 20.35 -7.71 9.91
C ASN A 154 19.45 -6.55 10.32
N ASN A 155 18.48 -6.22 9.48
CA ASN A 155 17.53 -5.13 9.71
C ASN A 155 16.19 -5.61 10.31
N ASN A 156 16.05 -6.90 10.63
CA ASN A 156 14.81 -7.48 11.14
C ASN A 156 13.59 -7.15 10.27
N LEU A 157 13.79 -7.08 8.93
CA LEU A 157 12.69 -6.86 7.99
C LEU A 157 11.79 -8.09 7.96
N ILE A 158 10.49 -7.89 7.98
CA ILE A 158 9.51 -8.98 7.90
C ILE A 158 9.15 -9.23 6.44
N ILE A 159 9.03 -10.49 6.04
CA ILE A 159 8.63 -10.84 4.68
C ILE A 159 7.18 -11.32 4.68
N HIS A 160 6.37 -10.77 3.78
CA HIS A 160 5.08 -11.32 3.43
C HIS A 160 5.22 -12.08 2.12
N ILE A 161 4.85 -13.35 2.12
CA ILE A 161 4.87 -14.19 0.92
C ILE A 161 3.43 -14.42 0.49
N SER A 162 3.08 -13.95 -0.70
CA SER A 162 1.80 -14.29 -1.34
C SER A 162 1.93 -15.65 -2.00
N ASP A 163 1.17 -16.61 -1.50
CA ASP A 163 1.20 -18.00 -2.01
C ASP A 163 0.11 -18.19 -3.07
N TYR A 164 0.55 -18.51 -4.29
CA TYR A 164 -0.31 -18.83 -5.43
C TYR A 164 -0.07 -20.26 -5.93
N THR A 165 0.59 -21.13 -5.14
CA THR A 165 0.97 -22.49 -5.55
C THR A 165 -0.22 -23.38 -5.86
N ASP A 166 -1.39 -23.12 -5.27
CA ASP A 166 -2.63 -23.82 -5.59
C ASP A 166 -3.15 -23.53 -7.01
N HIS A 167 -2.66 -22.44 -7.63
CA HIS A 167 -3.15 -21.94 -8.91
C HIS A 167 -2.08 -21.90 -10.00
N ILE A 168 -0.81 -21.78 -9.61
CA ILE A 168 0.34 -21.63 -10.51
C ILE A 168 1.40 -22.67 -10.13
N ASN A 169 1.92 -23.40 -11.12
CA ASN A 169 2.93 -24.44 -10.89
C ASN A 169 4.33 -23.84 -10.68
N TYR A 170 4.62 -23.38 -9.47
CA TYR A 170 5.96 -22.93 -9.04
C TYR A 170 6.35 -23.41 -7.63
N GLY A 171 5.65 -24.39 -7.09
CA GLY A 171 5.82 -24.87 -5.72
C GLY A 171 7.27 -25.23 -5.35
N ARG A 172 8.08 -25.74 -6.31
CA ARG A 172 9.52 -25.98 -6.07
C ARG A 172 10.28 -24.71 -5.74
N LYS A 173 10.09 -23.62 -6.50
CA LYS A 173 10.73 -22.32 -6.27
C LYS A 173 10.24 -21.69 -4.96
N PHE A 174 8.94 -21.78 -4.71
CA PHE A 174 8.32 -21.28 -3.49
C PHE A 174 8.93 -21.94 -2.24
N ASN A 175 9.02 -23.28 -2.21
CA ASN A 175 9.63 -24.02 -1.11
C ASN A 175 11.12 -23.69 -0.94
N GLN A 176 11.85 -23.51 -2.04
CA GLN A 176 13.25 -23.11 -1.99
C GLN A 176 13.41 -21.72 -1.38
N THR A 177 12.54 -20.77 -1.72
CA THR A 177 12.54 -19.40 -1.16
C THR A 177 12.26 -19.45 0.35
N LYS A 178 11.27 -20.21 0.80
CA LYS A 178 10.99 -20.42 2.23
C LYS A 178 12.18 -21.05 2.96
N SER A 179 12.76 -22.12 2.40
CA SER A 179 13.93 -22.79 2.98
C SER A 179 15.12 -21.84 3.16
N ASN A 180 15.33 -20.88 2.25
CA ASN A 180 16.35 -19.87 2.43
C ASN A 180 16.00 -18.89 3.55
N PHE A 181 14.77 -18.47 3.68
CA PHE A 181 14.35 -17.64 4.82
C PHE A 181 14.53 -18.35 6.15
N ASP A 182 14.17 -19.63 6.23
CA ASP A 182 14.40 -20.49 7.41
C ASP A 182 15.89 -20.60 7.76
N LYS A 183 16.73 -20.88 6.75
CA LYS A 183 18.20 -20.99 6.90
C LYS A 183 18.83 -19.71 7.47
N TYR A 184 18.31 -18.54 7.08
CA TYR A 184 18.79 -17.24 7.54
C TYR A 184 18.07 -16.73 8.79
N ASN A 185 17.15 -17.50 9.39
CA ASN A 185 16.32 -17.06 10.51
C ASN A 185 15.52 -15.76 10.21
N ILE A 186 15.05 -15.62 8.98
CA ILE A 186 14.23 -14.48 8.55
C ILE A 186 12.77 -14.75 8.94
N LYS A 187 12.12 -13.78 9.58
CA LYS A 187 10.69 -13.85 9.91
C LYS A 187 9.86 -13.62 8.65
N TYR A 188 8.93 -14.53 8.38
CA TYR A 188 8.00 -14.35 7.27
C TYR A 188 6.58 -14.81 7.63
N LEU A 189 5.60 -14.27 6.92
CA LEU A 189 4.20 -14.65 6.97
C LEU A 189 3.77 -15.10 5.58
N VAL A 190 3.24 -16.31 5.47
CA VAL A 190 2.64 -16.81 4.23
C VAL A 190 1.17 -16.43 4.22
N ARG A 191 0.73 -15.80 3.14
CA ARG A 191 -0.67 -15.46 2.89
C ARG A 191 -1.17 -16.32 1.73
N ASN A 192 -2.04 -17.25 2.05
CA ASN A 192 -2.77 -18.02 1.06
C ASN A 192 -4.04 -17.24 0.70
N ASP A 193 -3.95 -16.42 -0.36
CA ASP A 193 -5.07 -15.59 -0.80
C ASP A 193 -6.01 -16.46 -1.67
N THR A 194 -7.11 -16.89 -1.08
CA THR A 194 -8.16 -17.69 -1.75
C THR A 194 -9.03 -16.86 -2.68
N SER A 195 -8.97 -15.52 -2.58
CA SER A 195 -9.70 -14.61 -3.45
C SER A 195 -8.89 -13.34 -3.73
N TRP A 196 -8.96 -12.90 -4.97
CA TRP A 196 -8.37 -11.65 -5.46
C TRP A 196 -9.45 -10.58 -5.62
N THR A 197 -9.06 -9.32 -5.74
CA THR A 197 -10.01 -8.23 -6.03
C THR A 197 -9.73 -7.71 -7.44
N ASP A 198 -10.77 -7.72 -8.28
CA ASP A 198 -10.76 -6.99 -9.54
C ASP A 198 -11.05 -5.51 -9.24
N PHE A 199 -10.08 -4.65 -9.50
CA PHE A 199 -10.20 -3.21 -9.33
C PHE A 199 -10.74 -2.49 -10.58
N GLY A 200 -10.98 -3.23 -11.66
CA GLY A 200 -11.48 -2.74 -12.93
C GLY A 200 -10.41 -2.09 -13.81
N ASP A 201 -10.80 -1.74 -15.03
CA ASP A 201 -9.97 -1.00 -15.97
C ASP A 201 -9.99 0.49 -15.61
N PRO A 202 -8.82 1.11 -15.27
CA PRO A 202 -8.72 2.51 -14.91
C PRO A 202 -8.90 3.49 -16.08
N LYS A 203 -9.07 3.00 -17.31
CA LYS A 203 -9.43 3.82 -18.49
C LYS A 203 -10.94 4.07 -18.57
N ILE A 204 -11.75 3.29 -17.86
CA ILE A 204 -13.21 3.33 -17.93
C ILE A 204 -13.77 3.99 -16.67
N GLU A 205 -14.43 5.13 -16.83
CA GLU A 205 -15.13 5.79 -15.73
C GLU A 205 -16.33 4.95 -15.26
N LYS A 206 -16.41 4.71 -13.95
CA LYS A 206 -17.48 3.91 -13.32
C LYS A 206 -18.60 4.81 -12.74
N PHE A 207 -18.21 5.98 -12.23
CA PHE A 207 -19.11 6.91 -11.56
C PHE A 207 -19.07 8.27 -12.23
N LYS A 208 -20.21 8.74 -12.74
CA LYS A 208 -20.38 10.06 -13.34
C LYS A 208 -20.76 11.10 -12.29
N GLU A 209 -21.57 10.71 -11.33
CA GLU A 209 -22.08 11.59 -10.31
C GLU A 209 -21.11 11.70 -9.13
N VAL A 210 -20.89 12.92 -8.65
CA VAL A 210 -20.00 13.22 -7.52
C VAL A 210 -20.45 12.47 -6.26
N LYS A 211 -21.75 12.43 -5.99
CA LYS A 211 -22.30 11.75 -4.82
C LYS A 211 -22.00 10.25 -4.83
N GLU A 212 -22.15 9.59 -5.98
CA GLU A 212 -21.82 8.17 -6.13
C GLU A 212 -20.34 7.91 -5.89
N THR A 213 -19.47 8.82 -6.36
CA THR A 213 -18.02 8.72 -6.14
C THR A 213 -17.66 8.88 -4.67
N ILE A 214 -18.26 9.82 -3.95
CA ILE A 214 -18.07 10.01 -2.50
C ILE A 214 -18.55 8.77 -1.75
N ASP A 215 -19.77 8.28 -2.03
CA ASP A 215 -20.30 7.07 -1.40
C ASP A 215 -19.39 5.84 -1.66
N HIS A 216 -18.83 5.74 -2.86
CA HIS A 216 -17.88 4.70 -3.21
C HIS A 216 -16.55 4.83 -2.45
N PHE A 217 -15.98 6.04 -2.39
CA PHE A 217 -14.76 6.35 -1.67
C PHE A 217 -14.87 6.03 -0.18
N ASP A 218 -15.94 6.46 0.47
CA ASP A 218 -16.19 6.24 1.89
C ASP A 218 -16.40 4.76 2.24
N ASN A 219 -16.88 3.97 1.29
CA ASN A 219 -17.07 2.53 1.45
C ASN A 219 -15.85 1.68 1.05
N CYS A 220 -14.81 2.27 0.45
CA CYS A 220 -13.62 1.55 0.05
C CYS A 220 -12.71 1.27 1.26
N SER A 221 -12.41 -0.01 1.51
CA SER A 221 -11.52 -0.43 2.60
C SER A 221 -10.07 -0.65 2.18
N ALA A 222 -9.67 -0.16 1.00
CA ALA A 222 -8.29 -0.34 0.51
C ALA A 222 -7.29 0.37 1.46
N PRO A 223 -6.33 -0.36 2.05
CA PRO A 223 -5.39 0.20 3.01
C PRO A 223 -4.16 0.84 2.35
N PHE A 224 -4.19 1.00 1.05
CA PHE A 224 -3.02 1.32 0.23
C PHE A 224 -2.69 2.81 0.26
N ARG A 225 -1.40 3.12 0.28
CA ARG A 225 -0.84 4.46 0.07
C ARG A 225 0.37 4.32 -0.86
N GLY A 226 0.64 5.30 -1.69
CA GLY A 226 1.76 5.21 -2.64
C GLY A 226 2.75 6.34 -2.46
N LEU A 227 4.05 6.03 -2.40
CA LEU A 227 5.12 7.01 -2.48
C LEU A 227 5.90 6.79 -3.78
N ASN A 228 5.88 7.80 -4.67
CA ASN A 228 6.60 7.73 -5.94
C ASN A 228 6.81 9.13 -6.52
N LYS A 229 8.04 9.43 -6.97
CA LYS A 229 8.43 10.71 -7.60
C LYS A 229 8.01 11.92 -6.76
N LEU A 230 8.37 11.90 -5.48
CA LEU A 230 8.07 12.94 -4.49
C LEU A 230 6.57 13.18 -4.24
N LYS A 231 5.71 12.28 -4.70
CA LYS A 231 4.27 12.36 -4.52
C LYS A 231 3.78 11.30 -3.55
N TYR A 232 2.98 11.71 -2.57
CA TYR A 232 2.28 10.83 -1.66
C TYR A 232 0.84 10.67 -2.12
N TYR A 233 0.53 9.51 -2.69
CA TYR A 233 -0.78 9.16 -3.21
C TYR A 233 -1.66 8.52 -2.14
N TYR A 234 -2.93 8.88 -2.15
CA TYR A 234 -3.94 8.22 -1.30
C TYR A 234 -4.04 6.70 -1.57
N CYS A 235 -3.81 6.27 -2.80
CA CYS A 235 -3.89 4.86 -3.18
C CYS A 235 -2.79 4.48 -4.17
N HIS A 236 -2.05 3.39 -3.92
CA HIS A 236 -0.99 2.94 -4.81
C HIS A 236 -1.52 2.37 -6.15
N LEU A 237 -2.80 1.97 -6.22
CA LEU A 237 -3.40 1.60 -7.51
C LEU A 237 -3.36 2.77 -8.50
N ASN A 238 -3.66 3.99 -8.01
CA ASN A 238 -3.53 5.17 -8.85
C ASN A 238 -2.10 5.38 -9.33
N THR A 239 -1.12 5.30 -8.42
CA THR A 239 0.30 5.40 -8.78
C THR A 239 0.65 4.42 -9.90
N SER A 240 0.23 3.17 -9.78
CA SER A 240 0.52 2.12 -10.76
C SER A 240 -0.24 2.32 -12.08
N ALA A 241 -1.49 2.80 -12.04
CA ALA A 241 -2.25 3.13 -13.22
C ALA A 241 -1.62 4.29 -14.03
N VAL A 242 -1.08 5.30 -13.33
CA VAL A 242 -0.33 6.40 -13.96
C VAL A 242 0.98 5.90 -14.56
N LEU A 243 1.76 5.10 -13.84
CA LEU A 243 3.03 4.57 -14.32
C LEU A 243 2.87 3.62 -15.52
N SER A 244 1.77 2.88 -15.60
CA SER A 244 1.44 1.99 -16.72
C SER A 244 0.74 2.70 -17.89
N ASN A 245 0.61 4.03 -17.85
CA ASN A 245 -0.10 4.85 -18.85
C ASN A 245 -1.59 4.47 -19.04
N MET A 246 -2.19 3.82 -18.03
CA MET A 246 -3.62 3.49 -18.04
C MET A 246 -4.49 4.62 -17.51
N HIS A 247 -3.91 5.55 -16.74
CA HIS A 247 -4.61 6.69 -16.19
C HIS A 247 -3.74 7.94 -16.22
N LYS A 248 -4.38 9.09 -16.42
CA LYS A 248 -3.69 10.39 -16.35
C LYS A 248 -3.54 10.83 -14.89
N ASP A 249 -2.39 11.37 -14.54
CA ASP A 249 -2.16 11.89 -13.19
C ASP A 249 -3.04 13.11 -12.88
N ASP A 250 -3.50 13.24 -11.65
CA ASP A 250 -4.40 14.31 -11.19
C ASP A 250 -3.98 14.77 -9.79
N GLU A 251 -3.83 16.06 -9.60
CA GLU A 251 -3.39 16.69 -8.36
C GLU A 251 -4.31 16.43 -7.15
N ASN A 252 -5.56 16.03 -7.38
CA ASN A 252 -6.48 15.67 -6.31
C ASN A 252 -6.24 14.25 -5.74
N ASN A 253 -5.32 13.49 -6.32
CA ASN A 253 -5.01 12.13 -5.90
C ASN A 253 -3.78 12.02 -5.00
N PHE A 254 -2.98 13.08 -4.90
CA PHE A 254 -1.71 13.07 -4.18
C PHE A 254 -1.37 14.42 -3.55
N ILE A 255 -0.37 14.40 -2.67
CA ILE A 255 0.35 15.59 -2.23
C ILE A 255 1.78 15.53 -2.78
N ASP A 256 2.21 16.57 -3.46
CA ASP A 256 3.60 16.77 -3.89
C ASP A 256 4.43 17.19 -2.66
N LEU A 257 5.24 16.25 -2.14
CA LEU A 257 6.03 16.44 -0.92
C LEU A 257 7.13 17.51 -1.06
N ASN A 258 7.52 17.84 -2.27
CA ASN A 258 8.49 18.91 -2.54
C ASN A 258 7.84 20.30 -2.61
N SER A 259 6.52 20.36 -2.69
CA SER A 259 5.78 21.63 -2.72
C SER A 259 5.79 22.33 -1.36
N THR A 260 5.73 23.65 -1.39
CA THR A 260 5.50 24.49 -0.21
C THR A 260 4.03 24.87 -0.02
N LYS A 261 3.15 24.40 -0.92
CA LYS A 261 1.72 24.74 -0.95
C LYS A 261 0.85 23.92 -0.01
N PHE A 262 1.42 22.94 0.70
CA PHE A 262 0.71 22.12 1.67
C PHE A 262 1.42 22.17 3.03
N ASN A 263 0.71 21.78 4.07
CA ASN A 263 1.21 21.64 5.43
C ASN A 263 0.99 20.21 5.97
N ALA A 264 1.42 19.95 7.21
CA ALA A 264 1.27 18.66 7.85
C ALA A 264 -0.21 18.22 8.02
N GLU A 265 -1.11 19.19 8.24
CA GLU A 265 -2.55 18.90 8.37
C GLU A 265 -3.15 18.41 7.05
N ASP A 266 -2.73 18.97 5.92
CA ASP A 266 -3.18 18.52 4.59
C ASP A 266 -2.74 17.08 4.31
N LEU A 267 -1.51 16.73 4.70
CA LEU A 267 -0.99 15.37 4.56
C LEU A 267 -1.77 14.39 5.44
N LEU A 268 -2.04 14.76 6.69
CA LEU A 268 -2.87 13.95 7.60
C LEU A 268 -4.30 13.79 7.09
N LYS A 269 -4.92 14.86 6.57
CA LYS A 269 -6.25 14.82 5.96
C LYS A 269 -6.30 13.83 4.81
N LEU A 270 -5.33 13.89 3.90
CA LEU A 270 -5.26 12.94 2.78
C LEU A 270 -5.11 11.49 3.31
N ASP A 271 -4.17 11.25 4.24
CA ASP A 271 -3.93 9.90 4.78
C ASP A 271 -5.17 9.34 5.50
N LEU A 272 -5.89 10.17 6.22
CA LEU A 272 -7.09 9.79 6.96
C LEU A 272 -8.36 9.69 6.10
N GLY A 273 -8.29 9.98 4.80
CA GLY A 273 -9.44 9.90 3.89
C GLY A 273 -10.32 11.17 3.88
N PHE A 274 -9.73 12.33 4.14
CA PHE A 274 -10.41 13.63 4.02
C PHE A 274 -9.76 14.50 2.94
N PRO A 275 -9.73 14.06 1.67
CA PRO A 275 -9.19 14.86 0.57
C PRO A 275 -10.08 16.07 0.30
N LYS A 276 -9.53 17.08 -0.37
CA LYS A 276 -10.18 18.37 -0.61
C LYS A 276 -11.57 18.28 -1.28
N LEU A 277 -11.77 17.34 -2.18
CA LEU A 277 -13.03 17.11 -2.89
C LEU A 277 -13.99 16.17 -2.14
N GLY A 278 -13.59 15.61 -0.97
CA GLY A 278 -14.32 14.53 -0.29
C GLY A 278 -14.05 13.14 -0.91
N TYR A 279 -13.29 13.06 -1.99
CA TYR A 279 -12.83 11.84 -2.64
C TYR A 279 -11.56 12.11 -3.44
N VAL A 280 -10.80 11.07 -3.81
CA VAL A 280 -9.72 11.17 -4.81
C VAL A 280 -10.28 10.83 -6.18
N THR A 281 -9.89 11.59 -7.22
CA THR A 281 -10.51 11.51 -8.56
C THR A 281 -10.35 10.14 -9.21
N PHE A 282 -9.27 9.42 -8.89
CA PHE A 282 -9.06 8.04 -9.33
C PHE A 282 -10.19 7.08 -8.92
N CYS A 283 -10.90 7.35 -7.81
CA CYS A 283 -12.01 6.49 -7.36
C CYS A 283 -13.17 6.42 -8.34
N LYS A 284 -13.29 7.38 -9.25
CA LYS A 284 -14.26 7.33 -10.36
C LYS A 284 -14.01 6.15 -11.32
N PHE A 285 -12.79 5.63 -11.38
CA PHE A 285 -12.31 4.64 -12.35
C PHE A 285 -12.06 3.26 -11.73
N CYS A 286 -12.24 3.10 -10.43
CA CYS A 286 -11.90 1.91 -9.68
C CYS A 286 -13.14 1.24 -9.10
N TYR A 287 -13.18 -0.10 -9.06
CA TYR A 287 -14.25 -0.83 -8.36
C TYR A 287 -14.08 -0.82 -6.83
N GLY A 288 -12.91 -0.41 -6.33
CA GLY A 288 -12.61 -0.36 -4.90
C GLY A 288 -12.46 -1.73 -4.23
N CYS A 289 -12.15 -1.69 -2.95
CA CYS A 289 -11.98 -2.88 -2.12
C CYS A 289 -13.18 -3.02 -1.17
N ASN A 290 -13.86 -4.17 -1.21
CA ASN A 290 -15.05 -4.46 -0.39
C ASN A 290 -16.21 -3.48 -0.59
N THR A 291 -16.33 -2.88 -1.76
CA THR A 291 -17.43 -2.00 -2.15
C THR A 291 -18.61 -2.80 -2.74
N LYS A 292 -19.75 -2.14 -2.97
CA LYS A 292 -20.93 -2.76 -3.60
C LYS A 292 -20.65 -3.30 -5.01
N ILE A 293 -19.74 -2.64 -5.75
CA ILE A 293 -19.37 -3.03 -7.13
C ILE A 293 -18.06 -3.79 -7.21
N GLY A 294 -17.32 -3.91 -6.08
CA GLY A 294 -16.09 -4.65 -5.99
C GLY A 294 -16.29 -6.13 -6.30
N LYS A 295 -15.54 -6.66 -7.25
CA LYS A 295 -15.63 -8.06 -7.67
C LYS A 295 -14.52 -8.87 -7.04
N LYS A 296 -14.89 -10.04 -6.51
CA LYS A 296 -13.92 -11.08 -6.12
C LYS A 296 -13.70 -12.01 -7.31
N VAL A 297 -12.43 -12.26 -7.60
CA VAL A 297 -11.99 -13.14 -8.71
C VAL A 297 -11.09 -14.23 -8.17
N SER A 298 -10.98 -15.33 -8.93
CA SER A 298 -10.12 -16.45 -8.55
C SER A 298 -8.65 -16.12 -8.79
N PRO A 299 -7.73 -16.47 -7.86
CA PRO A 299 -6.30 -16.38 -8.10
C PRO A 299 -5.79 -17.23 -9.28
N LYS A 300 -6.54 -18.25 -9.77
CA LYS A 300 -6.15 -19.05 -10.94
C LYS A 300 -6.10 -18.27 -12.27
N ASP A 301 -6.64 -17.05 -12.29
CA ASP A 301 -6.48 -16.13 -13.41
C ASP A 301 -5.09 -15.45 -13.39
N GLN A 302 -4.23 -15.85 -12.47
CA GLN A 302 -2.86 -15.40 -12.36
C GLN A 302 -1.96 -16.27 -13.26
N GLY A 303 -1.02 -15.66 -13.96
CA GLY A 303 -0.14 -16.37 -14.89
C GLY A 303 1.34 -16.16 -14.62
N LEU A 304 2.18 -17.13 -15.05
CA LEU A 304 3.62 -16.92 -15.17
C LEU A 304 3.91 -16.08 -16.42
N ARG A 305 4.92 -15.21 -16.34
CA ARG A 305 5.53 -14.63 -17.54
C ARG A 305 6.40 -15.69 -18.23
N HIS A 306 6.15 -15.86 -19.48
CA HIS A 306 6.97 -16.68 -20.39
C HIS A 306 8.17 -15.90 -20.89
#